data_379fa74e023cd4423c78b972cbf96d39
#
_entry.id   379fa74e023cd4423c78b972cbf96d39
#
_cell.length_a   1.000
_cell.length_b   1.000
_cell.length_c   1.000
_cell.angle_alpha   90.00
_cell.angle_beta   90.00
_cell.angle_gamma   90.00
#
_symmetry.space_group_name_H-M   'P 1'
#
loop_
_entity.id
_entity.type
_entity.pdbx_description
1 polymer ?
#
loop_
_entity_poly.entity_id
_entity_poly.type
_entity_poly.pdbx_seq_one_letter_code
_entity_poly.pdbx_strand_id
1 'polypeptide(L)' 'GTVVDHRLIIKRALELLATQLILIHNHPSGAAEASPQDKVLTERIAQAAALFDIRLLDHIIIAREGDFSFLREGLIS' A
#
# COMPACT_ATOMS: atom_id res chain seq x y z
N GLY A 1 -16.93 -0.17 6.12
CA GLY A 1 -15.50 -0.19 5.82
C GLY A 1 -15.00 1.13 5.28
N THR A 2 -13.73 1.36 5.42
CA THR A 2 -13.10 2.57 4.90
C THR A 2 -12.80 2.37 3.41
N VAL A 3 -13.26 3.30 2.58
CA VAL A 3 -12.92 3.30 1.16
C VAL A 3 -11.62 4.08 1.00
N VAL A 4 -10.60 3.41 0.47
CA VAL A 4 -9.31 4.04 0.17
C VAL A 4 -9.32 4.49 -1.28
N ASP A 5 -9.14 5.78 -1.50
CA ASP A 5 -9.02 6.34 -2.84
C ASP A 5 -7.55 6.47 -3.20
N HIS A 6 -7.08 5.62 -4.11
CA HIS A 6 -5.68 5.63 -4.55
C HIS A 6 -5.27 6.96 -5.19
N ARG A 7 -6.23 7.72 -5.74
CA ARG A 7 -5.94 9.04 -6.31
C ARG A 7 -5.48 10.04 -5.25
N LEU A 8 -6.06 9.96 -4.04
CA LEU A 8 -5.68 10.83 -2.93
C LEU A 8 -4.27 10.52 -2.42
N ILE A 9 -3.89 9.25 -2.42
CA ILE A 9 -2.54 8.82 -2.05
C ILE A 9 -1.52 9.39 -3.04
N ILE A 10 -1.77 9.27 -4.33
CA ILE A 10 -0.89 9.80 -5.38
C ILE A 10 -0.85 11.33 -5.31
N LYS A 11 -1.99 11.98 -5.13
CA LYS A 11 -2.05 13.43 -4.98
C LYS A 11 -1.14 13.89 -3.84
N ARG A 12 -1.24 13.26 -2.69
CA ARG A 12 -0.42 13.62 -1.52
C ARG A 12 1.06 13.38 -1.76
N ALA A 13 1.41 12.28 -2.40
CA ALA A 13 2.79 11.98 -2.76
C ALA A 13 3.36 13.06 -3.70
N LEU A 14 2.59 13.51 -4.67
CA LEU A 14 3.00 14.57 -5.60
C LEU A 14 3.14 15.92 -4.88
N GLU A 15 2.22 16.25 -3.99
CA GLU A 15 2.31 17.48 -3.18
C GLU A 15 3.59 17.52 -2.35
N LEU A 16 4.01 16.38 -1.83
CA LEU A 16 5.22 16.24 -1.02
C LEU A 16 6.49 16.05 -1.86
N LEU A 17 6.36 15.98 -3.19
CA LEU A 17 7.47 15.68 -4.10
C LEU A 17 8.17 14.38 -3.72
N ALA A 18 7.39 13.39 -3.30
CA ALA A 18 7.91 12.09 -2.90
C ALA A 18 8.46 11.33 -4.11
N THR A 19 9.56 10.63 -3.92
CA THR A 19 10.12 9.72 -4.93
C THR A 19 9.89 8.27 -4.55
N GLN A 20 9.52 8.02 -3.30
CA GLN A 20 9.26 6.70 -2.75
C GLN A 20 8.05 6.76 -1.83
N LEU A 21 7.36 5.62 -1.69
CA LEU A 21 6.10 5.54 -0.98
C LEU A 21 6.02 4.21 -0.22
N ILE A 22 5.58 4.25 1.02
CA ILE A 22 5.25 3.08 1.81
C ILE A 22 3.82 3.25 2.31
N LEU A 23 2.98 2.23 2.10
CA LEU A 23 1.62 2.23 2.61
C LEU A 23 1.57 1.45 3.92
N ILE A 24 0.85 1.98 4.89
CA ILE A 24 0.62 1.30 6.17
C ILE A 24 -0.88 1.25 6.41
N HIS A 25 -1.37 0.07 6.76
CA HIS A 25 -2.78 -0.22 6.84
C HIS A 25 -3.06 -1.04 8.11
N ASN A 26 -3.98 -0.56 8.94
CA ASN A 26 -4.41 -1.29 10.13
C ASN A 26 -5.61 -2.18 9.81
N HIS A 27 -5.51 -3.46 10.16
CA HIS A 27 -6.63 -4.38 10.10
C HIS A 27 -7.22 -4.52 11.52
N PRO A 28 -8.49 -4.15 11.73
CA PRO A 28 -9.12 -4.32 13.04
C PRO A 28 -9.29 -5.79 13.43
N SER A 29 -9.36 -6.70 12.47
CA SER A 29 -9.35 -8.13 12.74
C SER A 29 -7.96 -8.58 13.20
N GLY A 30 -7.87 -9.71 13.88
CA GLY A 30 -6.62 -10.18 14.44
C GLY A 30 -5.58 -10.64 13.42
N ALA A 31 -5.99 -11.04 12.23
CA ALA A 31 -5.11 -11.67 11.24
C ALA A 31 -4.32 -10.65 10.42
N ALA A 32 -3.00 -10.84 10.37
CA ALA A 32 -2.11 -10.03 9.54
C ALA A 32 -1.96 -10.69 8.16
N GLU A 33 -2.94 -10.47 7.30
CA GLU A 33 -2.91 -11.02 5.94
C GLU A 33 -3.54 -10.03 4.97
N ALA A 34 -3.13 -10.11 3.71
CA ALA A 34 -3.67 -9.26 2.67
C ALA A 34 -4.96 -9.86 2.10
N SER A 35 -6.03 -9.07 2.06
CA SER A 35 -7.25 -9.45 1.37
C SER A 35 -7.03 -9.34 -0.16
N PRO A 36 -7.89 -9.99 -0.98
CA PRO A 36 -7.82 -9.78 -2.43
C PRO A 36 -7.96 -8.32 -2.83
N GLN A 37 -8.77 -7.54 -2.11
CA GLN A 37 -8.94 -6.11 -2.34
C GLN A 37 -7.66 -5.34 -2.04
N ASP A 38 -6.95 -5.70 -0.98
CA ASP A 38 -5.66 -5.09 -0.64
C ASP A 38 -4.64 -5.30 -1.77
N LYS A 39 -4.64 -6.49 -2.35
CA LYS A 39 -3.72 -6.82 -3.46
C LYS A 39 -4.03 -6.00 -4.70
N VAL A 40 -5.30 -5.86 -5.05
CA VAL A 40 -5.73 -5.05 -6.20
C VAL A 40 -5.38 -3.58 -5.98
N LEU A 41 -5.66 -3.05 -4.80
CA LEU A 41 -5.36 -1.67 -4.46
C LEU A 41 -3.85 -1.40 -4.54
N THR A 42 -3.05 -2.28 -3.97
CA THR A 42 -1.59 -2.15 -3.97
C THR A 42 -1.04 -2.13 -5.39
N GLU A 43 -1.53 -3.02 -6.25
CA GLU A 43 -1.12 -3.07 -7.65
C GLU A 43 -1.47 -1.79 -8.39
N ARG A 44 -2.67 -1.26 -8.17
CA ARG A 44 -3.09 0.00 -8.80
C ARG A 44 -2.25 1.17 -8.35
N ILE A 45 -1.94 1.26 -7.06
CA ILE A 45 -1.10 2.32 -6.52
C ILE A 45 0.32 2.21 -7.09
N ALA A 46 0.88 1.00 -7.16
CA ALA A 46 2.21 0.80 -7.70
C ALA A 46 2.28 1.24 -9.17
N GLN A 47 1.28 0.90 -9.97
CA GLN A 47 1.23 1.28 -11.39
C GLN A 47 1.07 2.78 -11.56
N ALA A 48 0.16 3.40 -10.80
CA ALA A 48 -0.07 4.84 -10.87
C ALA A 48 1.17 5.62 -10.41
N ALA A 49 1.79 5.19 -9.32
CA ALA A 49 3.00 5.83 -8.81
C ALA A 49 4.14 5.77 -9.82
N ALA A 50 4.30 4.64 -10.51
CA ALA A 50 5.34 4.46 -11.52
C ALA A 50 5.21 5.45 -12.67
N LEU A 51 3.99 5.85 -13.04
CA LEU A 51 3.76 6.87 -14.08
C LEU A 51 4.36 8.23 -13.71
N PHE A 52 4.55 8.50 -12.43
CA PHE A 52 5.11 9.74 -11.92
C PHE A 52 6.52 9.54 -11.34
N ASP A 53 7.18 8.44 -11.69
CA ASP A 53 8.51 8.09 -11.19
C ASP A 53 8.57 7.98 -9.66
N ILE A 54 7.45 7.58 -9.06
CA ILE A 54 7.37 7.30 -7.62
C ILE A 54 7.39 5.77 -7.44
N ARG A 55 8.26 5.29 -6.59
CA ARG A 55 8.39 3.86 -6.33
C ARG A 55 7.64 3.46 -5.08
N LEU A 56 6.71 2.51 -5.21
CA LEU A 56 6.08 1.88 -4.05
C LEU A 56 7.05 0.84 -3.49
N LEU A 57 7.60 1.12 -2.31
CA LEU A 57 8.58 0.23 -1.66
C LEU A 57 7.92 -0.93 -0.94
N ASP A 58 6.80 -0.67 -0.27
CA ASP A 58 6.11 -1.71 0.49
C ASP A 58 4.69 -1.28 0.80
N HIS A 59 3.87 -2.26 1.13
CA HIS A 59 2.58 -2.09 1.76
C HIS A 59 2.58 -2.99 2.99
N ILE A 60 2.44 -2.43 4.16
CA ILE A 60 2.51 -3.14 5.43
C ILE A 60 1.14 -3.12 6.09
N ILE A 61 0.62 -4.29 6.37
CA ILE A 61 -0.63 -4.47 7.10
C ILE A 61 -0.29 -4.80 8.54
N ILE A 62 -0.79 -4.01 9.46
CA ILE A 62 -0.58 -4.20 10.89
C ILE A 62 -1.87 -4.72 11.50
N ALA A 63 -1.79 -5.86 12.19
CA ALA A 63 -2.91 -6.45 12.87
C ALA A 63 -2.51 -6.83 14.30
N ARG A 64 -3.48 -7.26 15.11
CA ARG A 64 -3.22 -7.63 16.49
C ARG A 64 -2.19 -8.76 16.62
N GLU A 65 -2.21 -9.71 15.68
CA GLU A 65 -1.36 -10.91 15.72
C GLU A 65 -0.04 -10.76 14.99
N GLY A 66 0.25 -9.60 14.42
CA GLY A 66 1.50 -9.38 13.72
C GLY A 66 1.37 -8.39 12.57
N ASP A 67 2.30 -8.50 11.64
CA ASP A 67 2.32 -7.67 10.44
C ASP A 67 2.45 -8.52 9.17
N PHE A 68 2.08 -7.91 8.05
CA PHE A 68 2.23 -8.52 6.72
C PHE A 68 2.88 -7.48 5.81
N SER A 69 4.01 -7.83 5.23
CA SER A 69 4.72 -6.96 4.28
C SER A 69 4.59 -7.55 2.88
N PHE A 70 4.08 -6.76 1.95
CA PHE A 70 3.96 -7.18 0.55
C PHE A 70 5.33 -7.46 -0.07
N LEU A 71 6.34 -6.65 0.30
CA LEU A 71 7.70 -6.85 -0.19
C LEU A 71 8.29 -8.16 0.34
N ARG A 72 8.16 -8.40 1.64
CA ARG A 72 8.65 -9.63 2.29
C ARG A 72 8.00 -10.87 1.69
N GLU A 73 6.72 -10.78 1.33
CA GLU A 73 5.97 -11.89 0.75
C GLU A 73 6.13 -12.01 -0.77
N GLY A 74 6.93 -11.15 -1.38
CA GLY A 74 7.20 -11.20 -2.81
C GLY A 74 6.05 -10.75 -3.69
N LEU A 75 5.09 -10.01 -3.14
CA LEU A 75 3.92 -9.50 -3.89
C LEU A 75 4.21 -8.18 -4.58
N ILE A 76 5.27 -7.50 -4.20
CA ILE A 76 5.84 -6.35 -4.90
C ILE A 76 7.37 -6.49 -4.92
N SER A 77 8.01 -5.81 -5.85
CA SER A 77 9.46 -5.91 -6.03
C SER A 77 10.15 -4.55 -6.02
#